data_cf0d8685934d7ce248a4324ef6fdc1e2
#
_entry.id   cf0d8685934d7ce248a4324ef6fdc1e2
#
_cell.length_a   1.000
_cell.length_b   1.000
_cell.length_c   1.000
_cell.angle_alpha   90.00
_cell.angle_beta   90.00
_cell.angle_gamma   90.00
#
_symmetry.space_group_name_H-M   'P 1'
#
loop_
_entity.id
_entity.type
_entity.pdbx_description
1 polymer ?
#
loop_
_entity_poly.entity_id
_entity_poly.type
_entity_poly.pdbx_seq_one_letter_code
_entity_poly.pdbx_strand_id
1 'polypeptide(L)'
;DAPHVLVSTCDIPFVTGEAIRDFVEKALAADADLVYCAALVERCHDRFPGVRRTAVRLREGALTGGNVVLARPAFMLRHRDRIVSAYAARKSPWRLARMFGPRMLLRLVLNLTVRPGLVSVSELESAAGRALGGRVRAVITDYPELATDIDRPEDAEALRNFSGG
;
A
#
# COMPACT_ATOMS: atom_id res chain seq x y z
N ASP A 1 21.22 12.44 11.30
CA ASP A 1 19.80 12.36 10.89
C ASP A 1 19.68 11.49 9.63
N ALA A 2 18.89 10.40 9.69
CA ALA A 2 18.66 9.55 8.54
C ALA A 2 17.79 10.30 7.51
N PRO A 3 18.15 10.26 6.20
CA PRO A 3 17.36 10.93 5.17
C PRO A 3 16.00 10.28 4.92
N HIS A 4 15.88 8.99 5.22
CA HIS A 4 14.66 8.20 5.09
C HIS A 4 14.47 7.28 6.30
N VAL A 5 13.23 6.93 6.59
CA VAL A 5 12.83 5.93 7.58
C VAL A 5 11.94 4.89 6.90
N LEU A 6 12.24 3.63 7.16
CA LEU A 6 11.36 2.52 6.82
C LEU A 6 10.43 2.27 8.00
N VAL A 7 9.13 2.29 7.73
CA VAL A 7 8.08 1.95 8.69
C VAL A 7 7.44 0.65 8.23
N SER A 8 7.36 -0.32 9.11
CA SER A 8 6.71 -1.60 8.86
C SER A 8 5.72 -1.91 9.98
N THR A 9 4.64 -2.61 9.65
CA THR A 9 3.83 -3.26 10.67
C THR A 9 4.58 -4.47 11.23
N CYS A 10 4.18 -4.95 12.41
CA CYS A 10 4.85 -6.07 13.08
C CYS A 10 4.18 -7.44 12.84
N ASP A 11 3.13 -7.47 12.05
CA ASP A 11 2.26 -8.63 11.79
C ASP A 11 2.51 -9.31 10.42
N ILE A 12 3.69 -9.11 9.84
CA ILE A 12 4.14 -9.69 8.56
C ILE A 12 5.20 -10.80 8.81
N PRO A 13 4.80 -12.01 9.20
CA PRO A 13 5.72 -13.05 9.70
C PRO A 13 6.65 -13.64 8.63
N PHE A 14 6.33 -13.50 7.35
CA PHE A 14 7.10 -14.05 6.25
C PHE A 14 8.04 -13.05 5.58
N VAL A 15 8.16 -11.84 6.16
CA VAL A 15 9.06 -10.82 5.62
C VAL A 15 10.49 -11.33 5.56
N THR A 16 11.14 -11.13 4.42
CA THR A 16 12.54 -11.49 4.19
C THR A 16 13.41 -10.25 4.06
N GLY A 17 14.70 -10.39 4.38
CA GLY A 17 15.66 -9.31 4.17
C GLY A 17 15.81 -8.93 2.69
N GLU A 18 15.59 -9.89 1.77
CA GLU A 18 15.60 -9.65 0.33
C GLU A 18 14.43 -8.78 -0.10
N ALA A 19 13.20 -9.11 0.34
CA ALA A 19 12.00 -8.33 0.05
C ALA A 19 12.11 -6.88 0.53
N ILE A 20 12.63 -6.68 1.74
CA ILE A 20 12.87 -5.33 2.29
C ILE A 20 13.91 -4.58 1.46
N ARG A 21 15.00 -5.22 1.07
CA ARG A 21 16.06 -4.59 0.28
C ARG A 21 15.55 -4.15 -1.09
N ASP A 22 14.86 -5.04 -1.81
CA ASP A 22 14.24 -4.74 -3.11
C ASP A 22 13.28 -3.55 -3.01
N PHE A 23 12.40 -3.57 -1.99
CA PHE A 23 11.47 -2.47 -1.78
C PHE A 23 12.20 -1.15 -1.51
N VAL A 24 13.21 -1.15 -0.63
CA VAL A 24 13.96 0.07 -0.28
C VAL A 24 14.71 0.61 -1.49
N GLU A 25 15.36 -0.23 -2.29
CA GLU A 25 16.06 0.18 -3.51
C GLU A 25 15.09 0.84 -4.51
N LYS A 26 13.96 0.20 -4.80
CA LYS A 26 12.92 0.76 -5.68
C LYS A 26 12.31 2.03 -5.13
N ALA A 27 12.09 2.09 -3.81
CA ALA A 27 11.53 3.26 -3.15
C ALA A 27 12.46 4.46 -3.14
N LEU A 28 13.77 4.26 -2.96
CA LEU A 28 14.77 5.31 -3.06
C LEU A 28 14.87 5.85 -4.49
N ALA A 29 14.82 4.97 -5.50
CA ALA A 29 14.83 5.35 -6.91
C ALA A 29 13.60 6.18 -7.32
N ALA A 30 12.47 6.02 -6.63
CA ALA A 30 11.26 6.80 -6.89
C ALA A 30 11.35 8.27 -6.47
N ASP A 31 12.36 8.65 -5.69
CA ASP A 31 12.64 10.02 -5.19
C ASP A 31 11.39 10.76 -4.73
N ALA A 32 10.67 10.19 -3.78
CA ALA A 32 9.44 10.75 -3.23
C ALA A 32 9.57 11.04 -1.73
N ASP A 33 8.62 11.82 -1.20
CA ASP A 33 8.57 12.12 0.23
C ASP A 33 7.98 10.95 1.03
N LEU A 34 7.12 10.15 0.37
CA LEU A 34 6.52 8.94 0.92
C LEU A 34 6.34 7.92 -0.21
N VAL A 35 6.83 6.71 -0.01
CA VAL A 35 6.66 5.59 -0.92
C VAL A 35 5.93 4.47 -0.21
N TYR A 36 4.79 4.07 -0.78
CA TYR A 36 3.92 3.03 -0.24
C TYR A 36 4.12 1.72 -1.00
N CYS A 37 4.20 0.62 -0.27
CA CYS A 37 4.23 -0.71 -0.85
C CYS A 37 2.84 -1.14 -1.31
N ALA A 38 2.74 -1.75 -2.47
CA ALA A 38 1.56 -2.43 -2.97
C ALA A 38 1.96 -3.74 -3.64
N ALA A 39 1.05 -4.71 -3.71
CA ALA A 39 1.29 -5.98 -4.38
C ALA A 39 0.11 -6.36 -5.28
N LEU A 40 0.39 -7.13 -6.34
CA LEU A 40 -0.64 -7.75 -7.16
C LEU A 40 -1.32 -8.86 -6.35
N VAL A 41 -2.66 -8.83 -6.31
CA VAL A 41 -3.46 -9.83 -5.60
C VAL A 41 -3.22 -11.24 -6.14
N GLU A 42 -3.03 -11.38 -7.44
CA GLU A 42 -2.70 -12.64 -8.10
C GLU A 42 -1.44 -13.27 -7.48
N ARG A 43 -0.34 -12.53 -7.41
CA ARG A 43 0.92 -13.00 -6.79
C ARG A 43 0.75 -13.35 -5.31
N CYS A 44 -0.08 -12.57 -4.60
CA CYS A 44 -0.40 -12.88 -3.22
C CYS A 44 -1.18 -14.18 -3.08
N HIS A 45 -2.11 -14.46 -3.98
CA HIS A 45 -2.87 -15.73 -4.00
C HIS A 45 -2.00 -16.92 -4.37
N ASP A 46 -1.11 -16.75 -5.35
CA ASP A 46 -0.20 -17.81 -5.78
C ASP A 46 0.75 -18.22 -4.64
N ARG A 47 1.25 -17.26 -3.89
CA ARG A 47 2.20 -17.52 -2.79
C ARG A 47 1.50 -17.90 -1.48
N PHE A 48 0.37 -17.28 -1.16
CA PHE A 48 -0.36 -17.46 0.10
C PHE A 48 -1.85 -17.68 -0.16
N PRO A 49 -2.24 -18.85 -0.70
CA PRO A 49 -3.63 -19.16 -0.94
C PRO A 49 -4.43 -19.23 0.36
N GLY A 50 -5.69 -18.80 0.31
CA GLY A 50 -6.60 -18.80 1.46
C GLY A 50 -6.58 -17.52 2.31
N VAL A 51 -5.59 -16.66 2.20
CA VAL A 51 -5.57 -15.36 2.92
C VAL A 51 -6.48 -14.37 2.20
N ARG A 52 -7.45 -13.82 2.92
CA ARG A 52 -8.38 -12.81 2.37
C ARG A 52 -7.70 -11.46 2.28
N ARG A 53 -7.96 -10.74 1.19
CA ARG A 53 -7.34 -9.44 0.91
C ARG A 53 -8.37 -8.43 0.46
N THR A 54 -8.21 -7.19 0.92
CA THR A 54 -8.93 -6.05 0.35
C THR A 54 -8.20 -5.61 -0.91
N ALA A 55 -8.87 -5.66 -2.04
CA ALA A 55 -8.28 -5.32 -3.33
C ALA A 55 -8.99 -4.14 -3.98
N VAL A 56 -8.20 -3.33 -4.69
CA VAL A 56 -8.70 -2.30 -5.60
C VAL A 56 -8.27 -2.67 -7.02
N ARG A 57 -9.22 -2.78 -7.93
CA ARG A 57 -8.93 -3.00 -9.35
C ARG A 57 -8.57 -1.68 -10.01
N LEU A 58 -7.32 -1.56 -10.39
CA LEU A 58 -6.76 -0.41 -11.09
C LEU A 58 -6.39 -0.81 -12.53
N ARG A 59 -5.89 0.15 -13.31
CA ARG A 59 -5.43 -0.12 -14.68
C ARG A 59 -4.30 -1.14 -14.74
N GLU A 60 -3.43 -1.13 -13.75
CA GLU A 60 -2.27 -2.01 -13.62
C GLU A 60 -2.63 -3.41 -13.09
N GLY A 61 -3.87 -3.64 -12.65
CA GLY A 61 -4.35 -4.91 -12.11
C GLY A 61 -5.11 -4.77 -10.80
N ALA A 62 -5.42 -5.89 -10.17
CA ALA A 62 -5.97 -5.92 -8.83
C ALA A 62 -4.83 -5.78 -7.82
N LEU A 63 -4.80 -4.65 -7.11
CA LEU A 63 -3.76 -4.35 -6.13
C LEU A 63 -4.29 -4.39 -4.70
N THR A 64 -3.48 -4.89 -3.80
CA THR A 64 -3.66 -4.79 -2.35
C THR A 64 -2.56 -3.91 -1.75
N GLY A 65 -2.86 -3.23 -0.63
CA GLY A 65 -1.86 -2.46 0.09
C GLY A 65 -0.85 -3.38 0.79
N GLY A 66 0.40 -2.93 0.83
CA GLY A 66 1.44 -3.56 1.62
C GLY A 66 1.57 -2.96 3.02
N ASN A 67 2.45 -3.55 3.80
CA ASN A 67 2.66 -3.26 5.22
C ASN A 67 3.96 -2.48 5.48
N VAL A 68 4.60 -1.99 4.44
CA VAL A 68 5.83 -1.20 4.51
C VAL A 68 5.71 0.11 3.77
N VAL A 69 6.35 1.13 4.33
CA VAL A 69 6.40 2.50 3.79
C VAL A 69 7.81 3.04 3.98
N LEU A 70 8.38 3.63 2.94
CA LEU A 70 9.59 4.44 3.06
C LEU A 70 9.21 5.93 3.03
N ALA A 71 9.66 6.71 4.00
CA ALA A 71 9.30 8.12 4.09
C ALA A 71 10.47 9.00 4.53
N ARG A 72 10.43 10.28 4.14
CA ARG A 72 11.33 11.33 4.65
C ARG A 72 10.82 11.80 6.01
N PRO A 73 11.62 11.72 7.10
CA PRO A 73 11.18 12.14 8.43
C PRO A 73 10.69 13.59 8.47
N ALA A 74 11.38 14.49 7.79
CA ALA A 74 11.00 15.90 7.72
C ALA A 74 9.60 16.12 7.11
N PHE A 75 9.24 15.32 6.09
CA PHE A 75 7.91 15.33 5.49
C PHE A 75 6.86 14.82 6.48
N MET A 76 7.13 13.72 7.17
CA MET A 76 6.22 13.13 8.15
C MET A 76 5.91 14.11 9.30
N LEU A 77 6.95 14.78 9.82
CA LEU A 77 6.78 15.76 10.90
C LEU A 77 6.00 16.99 10.43
N ARG A 78 6.31 17.52 9.26
CA ARG A 78 5.64 18.71 8.69
C ARG A 78 4.16 18.47 8.39
N HIS A 79 3.81 17.27 7.94
CA HIS A 79 2.45 16.93 7.51
C HIS A 79 1.75 15.93 8.45
N ARG A 80 2.19 15.87 9.71
CA ARG A 80 1.73 14.91 10.73
C ARG A 80 0.21 14.78 10.77
N ASP A 81 -0.52 15.89 10.85
CA ASP A 81 -1.97 15.85 11.02
C ASP A 81 -2.70 15.27 9.80
N ARG A 82 -2.19 15.55 8.60
CA ARG A 82 -2.71 14.96 7.35
C ARG A 82 -2.44 13.47 7.29
N ILE A 83 -1.25 13.04 7.69
CA ILE A 83 -0.83 11.62 7.71
C ILE A 83 -1.67 10.86 8.75
N VAL A 84 -1.86 11.42 9.95
CA VAL A 84 -2.71 10.81 11.00
C VAL A 84 -4.16 10.70 10.51
N SER A 85 -4.69 11.73 9.85
CA SER A 85 -6.04 11.72 9.28
C SER A 85 -6.18 10.66 8.19
N ALA A 86 -5.19 10.53 7.30
CA ALA A 86 -5.16 9.49 6.26
C ALA A 86 -5.08 8.09 6.87
N TYR A 87 -4.24 7.90 7.88
CA TYR A 87 -4.13 6.64 8.61
C TYR A 87 -5.45 6.26 9.30
N ALA A 88 -6.12 7.20 9.95
CA ALA A 88 -7.43 6.97 10.56
C ALA A 88 -8.51 6.64 9.52
N ALA A 89 -8.40 7.18 8.31
CA ALA A 89 -9.31 6.92 7.20
C ALA A 89 -9.05 5.59 6.47
N ARG A 90 -7.89 4.92 6.69
CA ARG A 90 -7.44 3.75 5.90
C ARG A 90 -8.43 2.57 5.87
N LYS A 91 -9.19 2.38 6.95
CA LYS A 91 -10.21 1.32 7.05
C LYS A 91 -11.54 1.68 6.35
N SER A 92 -11.67 2.91 5.84
CA SER A 92 -12.87 3.40 5.16
C SER A 92 -12.51 3.95 3.78
N PRO A 93 -12.69 3.18 2.70
CA PRO A 93 -12.40 3.63 1.34
C PRO A 93 -13.05 4.98 0.99
N TRP A 94 -14.25 5.21 1.49
CA TRP A 94 -15.00 6.46 1.29
C TRP A 94 -14.38 7.67 1.99
N ARG A 95 -13.87 7.51 3.22
CA ARG A 95 -13.16 8.57 3.94
C ARG A 95 -11.85 8.92 3.23
N LEU A 96 -11.11 7.90 2.83
CA LEU A 96 -9.86 8.07 2.10
C LEU A 96 -10.12 8.75 0.73
N ALA A 97 -11.13 8.30 0.00
CA ALA A 97 -11.50 8.88 -1.28
C ALA A 97 -11.92 10.37 -1.17
N ARG A 98 -12.59 10.76 -0.09
CA ARG A 98 -12.93 12.18 0.17
C ARG A 98 -11.69 13.06 0.31
N MET A 99 -10.61 12.54 0.89
CA MET A 99 -9.34 13.28 1.03
C MET A 99 -8.68 13.57 -0.33
N PHE A 100 -8.94 12.73 -1.33
CA PHE A 100 -8.39 12.88 -2.68
C PHE A 100 -9.12 13.93 -3.54
N GLY A 101 -10.21 14.49 -3.02
CA GLY A 101 -11.00 15.50 -3.69
C GLY A 101 -12.14 14.94 -4.57
N PRO A 102 -13.13 15.78 -4.94
CA PRO A 102 -14.37 15.33 -5.56
C PRO A 102 -14.19 14.67 -6.93
N ARG A 103 -13.23 15.12 -7.72
CA ARG A 103 -12.92 14.51 -9.03
C ARG A 103 -12.40 13.10 -8.89
N MET A 104 -11.47 12.86 -7.96
CA MET A 104 -10.93 11.52 -7.73
C MET A 104 -11.98 10.62 -7.06
N LEU A 105 -12.78 11.16 -6.14
CA LEU A 105 -13.90 10.43 -5.54
C LEU A 105 -14.85 9.91 -6.63
N LEU A 106 -15.28 10.79 -7.56
CA LEU A 106 -16.15 10.39 -8.67
C LEU A 106 -15.50 9.30 -9.53
N ARG A 107 -14.23 9.46 -9.89
CA ARG A 107 -13.49 8.44 -10.68
C ARG A 107 -13.37 7.11 -9.96
N LEU A 108 -13.14 7.10 -8.64
CA LEU A 108 -13.11 5.88 -7.83
C LEU A 108 -14.47 5.21 -7.75
N VAL A 109 -15.57 6.00 -7.61
CA VAL A 109 -16.93 5.45 -7.67
C VAL A 109 -17.17 4.78 -9.03
N LEU A 110 -16.88 5.48 -10.13
CA LEU A 110 -17.03 4.93 -11.48
C LEU A 110 -16.14 3.69 -11.69
N ASN A 111 -14.93 3.70 -11.16
CA ASN A 111 -14.02 2.55 -11.21
C ASN A 111 -14.58 1.32 -10.47
N LEU A 112 -15.28 1.54 -9.35
CA LEU A 112 -15.85 0.46 -8.55
C LEU A 112 -17.19 -0.05 -9.11
N THR A 113 -18.00 0.83 -9.72
CA THR A 113 -19.39 0.49 -10.08
C THR A 113 -19.61 0.28 -11.58
N VAL A 114 -18.86 0.98 -12.43
CA VAL A 114 -19.11 0.98 -13.89
C VAL A 114 -18.01 0.27 -14.65
N ARG A 115 -16.76 0.63 -14.44
CA ARG A 115 -15.61 0.10 -15.21
C ARG A 115 -14.38 -0.06 -14.33
N PRO A 116 -14.11 -1.28 -13.82
CA PRO A 116 -12.84 -1.59 -13.14
C PRO A 116 -11.64 -1.28 -14.06
N GLY A 117 -10.57 -0.72 -13.49
CA GLY A 117 -9.39 -0.31 -14.25
C GLY A 117 -9.48 1.09 -14.90
N LEU A 118 -10.48 1.89 -14.54
CA LEU A 118 -10.59 3.29 -15.00
C LEU A 118 -9.51 4.18 -14.37
N VAL A 119 -9.15 3.91 -13.11
CA VAL A 119 -8.15 4.65 -12.35
C VAL A 119 -6.80 3.92 -12.40
N SER A 120 -5.71 4.67 -12.59
CA SER A 120 -4.34 4.16 -12.54
C SER A 120 -3.67 4.43 -11.19
N VAL A 121 -2.59 3.70 -10.91
CA VAL A 121 -1.73 3.94 -9.74
C VAL A 121 -1.21 5.38 -9.75
N SER A 122 -0.74 5.89 -10.88
CA SER A 122 -0.20 7.25 -11.00
C SER A 122 -1.23 8.36 -10.69
N GLU A 123 -2.50 8.11 -10.98
CA GLU A 123 -3.58 9.04 -10.62
C GLU A 123 -3.84 9.02 -9.10
N LEU A 124 -3.76 7.84 -8.47
CA LEU A 124 -3.86 7.73 -7.00
C LEU A 124 -2.67 8.37 -6.30
N GLU A 125 -1.45 8.16 -6.80
CA GLU A 125 -0.23 8.81 -6.31
C GLU A 125 -0.36 10.34 -6.34
N SER A 126 -0.81 10.87 -7.47
CA SER A 126 -1.04 12.31 -7.63
C SER A 126 -2.10 12.85 -6.67
N ALA A 127 -3.19 12.10 -6.46
CA ALA A 127 -4.24 12.48 -5.53
C ALA A 127 -3.77 12.41 -4.07
N ALA A 128 -3.05 11.34 -3.70
CA ALA A 128 -2.46 11.20 -2.38
C ALA A 128 -1.42 12.30 -2.10
N GLY A 129 -0.58 12.61 -3.09
CA GLY A 129 0.41 13.69 -3.00
C GLY A 129 -0.24 15.05 -2.71
N ARG A 130 -1.32 15.39 -3.41
CA ARG A 130 -2.09 16.62 -3.13
C ARG A 130 -2.72 16.61 -1.74
N ALA A 131 -3.30 15.48 -1.34
CA ALA A 131 -3.95 15.33 -0.04
C ALA A 131 -2.95 15.46 1.13
N LEU A 132 -1.78 14.84 0.99
CA LEU A 132 -0.74 14.83 2.02
C LEU A 132 0.19 16.05 1.95
N GLY A 133 0.27 16.73 0.81
CA GLY A 133 1.09 17.94 0.63
C GLY A 133 2.54 17.64 0.24
N GLY A 134 2.80 16.54 -0.48
CA GLY A 134 4.14 16.16 -0.94
C GLY A 134 4.11 15.17 -2.10
N ARG A 135 5.27 14.65 -2.49
CA ARG A 135 5.38 13.62 -3.51
C ARG A 135 5.15 12.24 -2.90
N VAL A 136 4.09 11.58 -3.36
CA VAL A 136 3.75 10.21 -2.97
C VAL A 136 3.90 9.28 -4.17
N ARG A 137 4.52 8.13 -3.96
CA ARG A 137 4.66 7.07 -4.96
C ARG A 137 4.24 5.72 -4.39
N ALA A 138 3.93 4.80 -5.27
CA ALA A 138 3.70 3.40 -4.93
C ALA A 138 4.74 2.53 -5.64
N VAL A 139 5.29 1.57 -4.92
CA VAL A 139 6.10 0.50 -5.49
C VAL A 139 5.25 -0.76 -5.49
N ILE A 140 4.97 -1.29 -6.69
CA ILE A 140 4.34 -2.59 -6.83
C ILE A 140 5.44 -3.63 -6.67
N THR A 141 5.44 -4.31 -5.53
CA THR A 141 6.46 -5.30 -5.20
C THR A 141 6.19 -6.65 -5.85
N ASP A 142 7.27 -7.36 -6.13
CA ASP A 142 7.24 -8.76 -6.55
C ASP A 142 7.22 -9.73 -5.36
N TYR A 143 7.31 -9.21 -4.14
CA TYR A 143 7.38 -9.94 -2.88
C TYR A 143 6.05 -9.84 -2.12
N PRO A 144 5.13 -10.80 -2.30
CA PRO A 144 3.80 -10.76 -1.69
C PRO A 144 3.83 -10.81 -0.16
N GLU A 145 4.92 -11.27 0.46
CA GLU A 145 5.12 -11.26 1.91
C GLU A 145 5.10 -9.86 2.52
N LEU A 146 5.45 -8.82 1.75
CA LEU A 146 5.33 -7.43 2.21
C LEU A 146 3.89 -6.93 2.29
N ALA A 147 2.95 -7.69 1.72
CA ALA A 147 1.52 -7.39 1.73
C ALA A 147 0.70 -8.51 2.40
N THR A 148 1.36 -9.37 3.21
CA THR A 148 0.72 -10.50 3.88
C THR A 148 0.87 -10.36 5.38
N ASP A 149 -0.18 -9.86 6.01
CA ASP A 149 -0.34 -9.71 7.44
C ASP A 149 -1.24 -10.82 8.03
N ILE A 150 -1.16 -11.00 9.34
CA ILE A 150 -2.03 -11.89 10.10
C ILE A 150 -2.98 -11.02 10.92
N ASP A 151 -4.14 -10.72 10.36
CA ASP A 151 -5.19 -9.94 11.03
C ASP A 151 -6.19 -10.83 11.81
N ARG A 152 -6.31 -12.12 11.48
CA ARG A 152 -7.32 -13.03 11.99
C ARG A 152 -6.75 -14.42 12.29
N PRO A 153 -7.37 -15.17 13.20
CA PRO A 153 -6.99 -16.57 13.46
C PRO A 153 -7.00 -17.44 12.19
N GLU A 154 -7.96 -17.20 11.28
CA GLU A 154 -8.09 -17.95 10.02
C GLU A 154 -6.89 -17.69 9.09
N ASP A 155 -6.34 -16.47 9.10
CA ASP A 155 -5.14 -16.14 8.33
C ASP A 155 -3.93 -16.92 8.87
N ALA A 156 -3.82 -17.04 10.21
CA ALA A 156 -2.78 -17.83 10.85
C ALA A 156 -2.90 -19.33 10.51
N GLU A 157 -4.13 -19.86 10.40
CA GLU A 157 -4.35 -21.25 9.99
C GLU A 157 -3.97 -21.49 8.53
N ALA A 158 -4.39 -20.57 7.63
CA ALA A 158 -4.02 -20.65 6.23
C ALA A 158 -2.50 -20.60 6.02
N LEU A 159 -1.79 -19.87 6.89
CA LEU A 159 -0.35 -19.66 6.80
C LEU A 159 0.50 -20.72 7.53
N ARG A 160 -0.08 -21.57 8.39
CA ARG A 160 0.65 -22.64 9.10
C ARG A 160 1.41 -23.60 8.17
N ASN A 161 0.88 -23.85 6.98
CA ASN A 161 1.45 -24.78 6.02
C ASN A 161 2.60 -24.16 5.20
N PHE A 162 2.91 -22.87 5.41
CA PHE A 162 3.97 -22.14 4.70
C PHE A 162 5.25 -21.94 5.53
N SER A 163 5.31 -22.52 6.74
CA SER A 163 6.48 -22.50 7.59
C SER A 163 7.53 -23.48 7.04
N GLY A 164 8.49 -23.02 6.27
CA GLY A 164 9.67 -23.79 5.92
C GLY A 164 9.94 -23.91 4.42
N GLY A 165 10.57 -22.94 3.87
CA GLY A 165 11.31 -22.98 2.63
C GLY A 165 12.51 -22.06 2.78
#